data_44c47ff23d1c06c353cf1aef9f534c8f
#
_entry.id   44c47ff23d1c06c353cf1aef9f534c8f
#
_cell.length_a   1.000
_cell.length_b   1.000
_cell.length_c   1.000
_cell.angle_alpha   90.00
_cell.angle_beta   90.00
_cell.angle_gamma   90.00
#
_symmetry.space_group_name_H-M   'P 1'
#
loop_
_entity.id
_entity.type
_entity.pdbx_description
1 polymer ?
#
loop_
_entity_poly.entity_id
_entity_poly.type
_entity_poly.pdbx_seq_one_letter_code
_entity_poly.pdbx_strand_id
1 'polypeptide(L)'
;RRLDTKTRCSELSTLQRFAGHLTSRTDITEAYQVGGAAAKAAFEGHTGEMVALDRISNAPSPCGTRLHPISAVANVEKKVPLEWVNADHTAMTDEFLAYALPLVQAELTPIYVEGLPHHIYLPEA
;
A
#
# COMPACT_ATOMS: atom_id res chain seq x y z
N ARG A 1 21.47 2.42 26.27
CA ARG A 1 22.14 3.69 26.62
C ARG A 1 21.12 4.81 26.42
N ARG A 2 20.65 5.44 27.50
CA ARG A 2 19.79 6.62 27.38
C ARG A 2 20.62 7.77 26.82
N LEU A 3 20.20 8.31 25.68
CA LEU A 3 20.74 9.53 25.14
C LEU A 3 20.13 10.68 25.96
N ASP A 4 20.99 11.52 26.56
CA ASP A 4 20.54 12.72 27.29
C ASP A 4 20.25 13.86 26.29
N THR A 5 19.31 13.59 25.39
CA THR A 5 18.90 14.53 24.36
C THR A 5 17.37 14.62 24.30
N LYS A 6 16.87 15.80 23.97
CA LYS A 6 15.44 16.00 23.74
C LYS A 6 15.03 15.30 22.44
N THR A 7 14.27 14.23 22.56
CA THR A 7 13.76 13.49 21.40
C THR A 7 12.29 13.80 21.16
N ARG A 8 11.90 13.81 19.90
CA ARG A 8 10.51 13.87 19.45
C ARG A 8 10.28 12.75 18.45
N CYS A 9 9.15 12.10 18.56
CA CYS A 9 8.69 11.11 17.59
C CYS A 9 7.49 11.70 16.85
N SER A 10 7.49 11.58 15.53
CA SER A 10 6.34 11.93 14.69
C SER A 10 5.96 10.72 13.86
N GLU A 11 4.72 10.26 14.00
CA GLU A 11 4.16 9.22 13.17
C GLU A 11 3.48 9.87 11.97
N LEU A 12 3.99 9.57 10.77
CA LEU A 12 3.54 10.24 9.54
C LEU A 12 2.24 9.66 8.96
N SER A 13 1.75 8.57 9.48
CA SER A 13 0.65 7.74 8.95
C SER A 13 -0.31 8.42 7.96
N THR A 14 -1.10 9.38 8.40
CA THR A 14 -2.08 10.10 7.57
C THR A 14 -1.40 10.99 6.52
N LEU A 15 -0.36 11.73 6.89
CA LEU A 15 0.38 12.59 5.96
C LEU A 15 1.03 11.78 4.82
N GLN A 16 1.55 10.60 5.13
CA GLN A 16 2.13 9.70 4.13
C GLN A 16 1.07 9.21 3.15
N ARG A 17 -0.11 8.85 3.63
CA ARG A 17 -1.22 8.37 2.78
C ARG A 17 -1.75 9.43 1.84
N PHE A 18 -1.71 10.69 2.21
CA PHE A 18 -2.18 11.81 1.38
C PHE A 18 -1.08 12.44 0.51
N ALA A 19 0.13 11.92 0.53
CA ALA A 19 1.25 12.42 -0.26
C ALA A 19 1.14 12.00 -1.73
N GLY A 20 0.14 12.50 -2.46
CA GLY A 20 -0.12 12.15 -3.86
C GLY A 20 1.07 12.39 -4.81
N HIS A 21 2.00 13.26 -4.43
CA HIS A 21 3.25 13.52 -5.17
C HIS A 21 4.30 12.41 -5.03
N LEU A 22 4.12 11.49 -4.08
CA LEU A 22 5.00 10.34 -3.84
C LEU A 22 4.36 9.01 -4.25
N THR A 23 3.24 9.04 -4.95
CA THR A 23 2.52 7.84 -5.34
C THR A 23 3.26 7.08 -6.43
N SER A 24 3.36 5.76 -6.30
CA SER A 24 3.88 4.89 -7.36
C SER A 24 2.76 4.47 -8.34
N ARG A 25 3.13 4.26 -9.60
CA ARG A 25 2.19 3.74 -10.60
C ARG A 25 1.72 2.33 -10.26
N THR A 26 2.60 1.49 -9.71
CA THR A 26 2.28 0.13 -9.29
C THR A 26 1.15 0.15 -8.28
N ASP A 27 1.29 0.93 -7.21
CA ASP A 27 0.30 1.02 -6.13
C ASP A 27 -1.07 1.51 -6.63
N ILE A 28 -1.09 2.56 -7.46
CA ILE A 28 -2.34 3.07 -8.06
C ILE A 28 -2.98 2.04 -8.99
N THR A 29 -2.19 1.34 -9.82
CA THR A 29 -2.72 0.33 -10.74
C THR A 29 -3.33 -0.83 -9.97
N GLU A 30 -2.66 -1.30 -8.94
CA GLU A 30 -3.16 -2.37 -8.07
C GLU A 30 -4.42 -1.95 -7.30
N ALA A 31 -4.46 -0.74 -6.77
CA ALA A 31 -5.65 -0.19 -6.12
C ALA A 31 -6.85 -0.12 -7.07
N TYR A 32 -6.62 0.29 -8.32
CA TYR A 32 -7.67 0.31 -9.35
C TYR A 32 -8.18 -1.09 -9.69
N GLN A 33 -7.28 -2.07 -9.82
CA GLN A 33 -7.63 -3.47 -10.07
C GLN A 33 -8.48 -4.06 -8.94
N VAL A 34 -8.09 -3.81 -7.68
CA VAL A 34 -8.86 -4.26 -6.50
C VAL A 34 -10.26 -3.65 -6.50
N GLY A 35 -10.39 -2.35 -6.78
CA GLY A 35 -11.68 -1.69 -6.87
C GLY A 35 -12.59 -2.27 -7.95
N GLY A 36 -12.04 -2.50 -9.15
CA GLY A 36 -12.77 -3.14 -10.25
C GLY A 36 -13.20 -4.57 -9.94
N ALA A 37 -12.30 -5.36 -9.34
CA ALA A 37 -12.60 -6.74 -8.93
C ALA A 37 -13.67 -6.78 -7.82
N ALA A 38 -13.64 -5.83 -6.88
CA ALA A 38 -14.65 -5.74 -5.83
C ALA A 38 -16.04 -5.39 -6.39
N ALA A 39 -16.11 -4.43 -7.31
CA ALA A 39 -17.36 -4.09 -7.99
C ALA A 39 -17.93 -5.28 -8.77
N LYS A 40 -17.07 -6.01 -9.49
CA LYS A 40 -17.47 -7.22 -10.22
C LYS A 40 -18.00 -8.29 -9.27
N ALA A 41 -17.27 -8.60 -8.19
CA ALA A 41 -17.69 -9.59 -7.20
C ALA A 41 -19.03 -9.23 -6.56
N ALA A 42 -19.26 -7.96 -6.22
CA ALA A 42 -20.54 -7.50 -5.70
C ALA A 42 -21.70 -7.69 -6.72
N PHE A 43 -21.44 -7.42 -7.99
CA PHE A 43 -22.42 -7.64 -9.06
C PHE A 43 -22.74 -9.15 -9.27
N GLU A 44 -21.75 -10.02 -9.07
CA GLU A 44 -21.90 -11.48 -9.13
C GLU A 44 -22.57 -12.06 -7.86
N GLY A 45 -22.89 -11.24 -6.88
CA GLY A 45 -23.62 -11.64 -5.67
C GLY A 45 -22.73 -12.09 -4.52
N HIS A 46 -21.41 -11.91 -4.59
CA HIS A 46 -20.50 -12.18 -3.48
C HIS A 46 -20.77 -11.22 -2.33
N THR A 47 -20.85 -11.75 -1.12
CA THR A 47 -21.06 -10.99 0.11
C THR A 47 -20.26 -11.57 1.27
N GLY A 48 -19.86 -10.74 2.23
CA GLY A 48 -19.02 -11.16 3.35
C GLY A 48 -17.57 -11.47 2.96
N GLU A 49 -17.14 -11.01 1.80
CA GLU A 49 -15.80 -11.21 1.25
C GLU A 49 -15.12 -9.88 0.96
N MET A 50 -13.80 -9.87 0.99
CA MET A 50 -12.94 -8.76 0.65
C MET A 50 -12.01 -9.16 -0.50
N VAL A 51 -11.85 -8.28 -1.47
CA VAL A 51 -10.82 -8.47 -2.52
C VAL A 51 -9.47 -8.04 -1.97
N ALA A 52 -8.50 -8.92 -2.08
CA ALA A 52 -7.12 -8.63 -1.73
C ALA A 52 -6.19 -8.84 -2.93
N LEU A 53 -5.02 -8.23 -2.87
CA LEU A 53 -3.95 -8.45 -3.83
C LEU A 53 -3.28 -9.79 -3.54
N ASP A 54 -3.10 -10.59 -4.57
CA ASP A 54 -2.38 -11.85 -4.53
C ASP A 54 -1.10 -11.72 -5.36
N ARG A 55 0.03 -11.57 -4.69
CA ARG A 55 1.32 -11.42 -5.36
C ARG A 55 1.77 -12.77 -5.93
N ILE A 56 1.95 -12.84 -7.23
CA ILE A 56 2.33 -14.06 -7.95
C ILE A 56 3.86 -14.22 -7.97
N SER A 57 4.59 -13.12 -8.14
CA SER A 57 6.06 -13.12 -8.13
C SER A 57 6.63 -11.75 -7.74
N ASN A 58 7.95 -11.70 -7.51
CA ASN A 58 8.64 -10.44 -7.20
C ASN A 58 9.25 -9.75 -8.44
N ALA A 59 9.43 -10.46 -9.55
CA ALA A 59 10.05 -9.88 -10.75
C ALA A 59 9.63 -10.62 -12.04
N PRO A 60 8.87 -10.01 -12.96
CA PRO A 60 8.08 -8.80 -12.73
C PRO A 60 7.07 -9.05 -11.61
N SER A 61 6.50 -8.00 -11.02
CA SER A 61 5.55 -8.13 -9.92
C SER A 61 4.10 -8.16 -10.44
N PRO A 62 3.62 -9.25 -11.09
CA PRO A 62 2.21 -9.36 -11.38
C PRO A 62 1.45 -9.62 -10.08
N CYS A 63 0.53 -8.73 -9.75
CA CYS A 63 -0.47 -8.98 -8.73
C CYS A 63 -1.78 -9.41 -9.40
N GLY A 64 -2.32 -10.52 -8.92
CA GLY A 64 -3.70 -10.91 -9.14
C GLY A 64 -4.60 -10.37 -8.05
N THR A 65 -5.90 -10.61 -8.19
CA THR A 65 -6.88 -10.33 -7.14
C THR A 65 -7.54 -11.62 -6.69
N ARG A 66 -7.80 -11.73 -5.40
CA ARG A 66 -8.47 -12.90 -4.80
C ARG A 66 -9.50 -12.46 -3.77
N LEU A 67 -10.61 -13.18 -3.70
CA LEU A 67 -11.61 -13.01 -2.66
C LEU A 67 -11.18 -13.75 -1.38
N HIS A 68 -11.30 -13.05 -0.27
CA HIS A 68 -11.05 -13.57 1.07
C HIS A 68 -12.26 -13.33 1.97
N PRO A 69 -12.66 -14.30 2.79
CA PRO A 69 -13.70 -14.07 3.79
C PRO A 69 -13.31 -12.92 4.73
N ILE A 70 -14.21 -11.98 4.97
CA ILE A 70 -13.96 -10.86 5.89
C ILE A 70 -13.54 -11.36 7.27
N SER A 71 -14.10 -12.48 7.74
CA SER A 71 -13.74 -13.09 9.02
C SER A 71 -12.27 -13.50 9.15
N ALA A 72 -11.59 -13.76 8.02
CA ALA A 72 -10.17 -14.11 8.01
C ALA A 72 -9.25 -12.88 8.07
N VAL A 73 -9.80 -11.69 7.84
CA VAL A 73 -9.03 -10.44 7.73
C VAL A 73 -9.39 -9.45 8.83
N ALA A 74 -10.66 -9.39 9.22
CA ALA A 74 -11.15 -8.45 10.22
C ALA A 74 -10.46 -8.68 11.57
N ASN A 75 -9.98 -7.59 12.18
CA ASN A 75 -9.25 -7.58 13.45
C ASN A 75 -7.95 -8.43 13.46
N VAL A 76 -7.41 -8.76 12.30
CA VAL A 76 -6.12 -9.43 12.16
C VAL A 76 -5.10 -8.44 11.62
N GLU A 77 -3.99 -8.27 12.32
CA GLU A 77 -2.87 -7.43 11.90
C GLU A 77 -1.80 -8.29 11.23
N LYS A 78 -1.50 -8.00 9.96
CA LYS A 78 -0.35 -8.59 9.27
C LYS A 78 0.89 -7.74 9.53
N LYS A 79 1.78 -8.24 10.36
CA LYS A 79 3.04 -7.57 10.70
C LYS A 79 4.14 -7.88 9.68
N VAL A 80 5.10 -6.97 9.60
CA VAL A 80 6.37 -7.25 8.90
C VAL A 80 7.11 -8.36 9.66
N PRO A 81 7.56 -9.43 8.98
CA PRO A 81 8.35 -10.48 9.61
C PRO A 81 9.62 -9.90 10.24
N LEU A 82 9.92 -10.30 11.49
CA LEU A 82 11.08 -9.78 12.20
C LEU A 82 12.40 -10.20 11.54
N GLU A 83 12.42 -11.33 10.87
CA GLU A 83 13.56 -11.81 10.08
C GLU A 83 13.94 -10.90 8.90
N TRP A 84 13.04 -9.97 8.52
CA TRP A 84 13.31 -8.96 7.50
C TRP A 84 14.04 -7.73 8.05
N VAL A 85 14.29 -7.71 9.35
CA VAL A 85 15.09 -6.68 10.02
C VAL A 85 16.44 -7.28 10.38
N ASN A 86 17.54 -6.57 10.11
CA ASN A 86 18.87 -7.05 10.46
C ASN A 86 19.05 -7.18 11.99
N ALA A 87 20.07 -7.93 12.43
CA ALA A 87 20.32 -8.21 13.84
C ALA A 87 20.51 -6.95 14.70
N ASP A 88 21.04 -5.87 14.12
CA ASP A 88 21.27 -4.60 14.81
C ASP A 88 20.04 -3.69 14.83
N HIS A 89 18.94 -4.09 14.20
CA HIS A 89 17.70 -3.31 14.04
C HIS A 89 17.91 -1.93 13.41
N THR A 90 18.89 -1.80 12.53
CA THR A 90 19.24 -0.54 11.84
C THR A 90 18.92 -0.53 10.36
N ALA A 91 18.67 -1.68 9.76
CA ALA A 91 18.40 -1.84 8.34
C ALA A 91 17.48 -3.02 8.06
N MET A 92 16.91 -3.02 6.85
CA MET A 92 16.11 -4.14 6.33
C MET A 92 17.01 -5.09 5.54
N THR A 93 16.60 -6.37 5.48
CA THR A 93 17.29 -7.40 4.70
C THR A 93 16.96 -7.33 3.22
N ASP A 94 17.70 -8.06 2.39
CA ASP A 94 17.47 -8.14 0.95
C ASP A 94 16.10 -8.76 0.62
N GLU A 95 15.58 -9.63 1.45
CA GLU A 95 14.24 -10.21 1.30
C GLU A 95 13.16 -9.14 1.40
N PHE A 96 13.30 -8.22 2.38
CA PHE A 96 12.39 -7.08 2.46
C PHE A 96 12.52 -6.18 1.24
N LEU A 97 13.73 -5.90 0.77
CA LEU A 97 13.96 -5.09 -0.42
C LEU A 97 13.32 -5.74 -1.66
N ALA A 98 13.49 -7.04 -1.83
CA ALA A 98 12.85 -7.79 -2.92
C ALA A 98 11.31 -7.72 -2.85
N TYR A 99 10.75 -7.67 -1.64
CA TYR A 99 9.32 -7.47 -1.44
C TYR A 99 8.86 -6.05 -1.74
N ALA A 100 9.59 -5.04 -1.25
CA ALA A 100 9.14 -3.65 -1.26
C ALA A 100 9.45 -2.89 -2.56
N LEU A 101 10.61 -3.15 -3.19
CA LEU A 101 11.04 -2.43 -4.40
C LEU A 101 10.01 -2.44 -5.54
N PRO A 102 9.34 -3.54 -5.87
CA PRO A 102 8.32 -3.53 -6.92
C PRO A 102 7.15 -2.57 -6.63
N LEU A 103 6.83 -2.34 -5.36
CA LEU A 103 5.71 -1.48 -4.95
C LEU A 103 5.99 0.01 -5.15
N VAL A 104 7.26 0.41 -5.16
CA VAL A 104 7.67 1.81 -5.32
C VAL A 104 8.16 2.14 -6.73
N GLN A 105 8.02 1.20 -7.67
CA GLN A 105 8.44 1.39 -9.05
C GLN A 105 7.44 2.19 -9.88
N ALA A 106 7.95 2.79 -10.96
CA ALA A 106 7.23 3.56 -11.93
C ALA A 106 6.60 4.83 -11.33
N GLU A 107 7.36 5.90 -11.36
CA GLU A 107 6.94 7.23 -10.93
C GLU A 107 5.72 7.72 -11.70
N LEU A 108 4.85 8.43 -11.00
CA LEU A 108 3.79 9.22 -11.58
C LEU A 108 4.16 10.69 -11.46
N THR A 109 3.97 11.44 -12.55
CA THR A 109 4.08 12.89 -12.49
C THR A 109 2.68 13.46 -12.24
N PRO A 110 2.37 13.92 -11.03
CA PRO A 110 1.08 14.51 -10.74
C PRO A 110 0.93 15.83 -11.50
N ILE A 111 -0.30 16.16 -11.88
CA ILE A 111 -0.62 17.47 -12.44
C ILE A 111 -0.66 18.48 -11.28
N TYR A 112 0.06 19.58 -11.41
CA TYR A 112 0.04 20.67 -10.44
C TYR A 112 -0.75 21.85 -10.99
N VAL A 113 -1.59 22.44 -10.16
CA VAL A 113 -2.28 23.69 -10.42
C VAL A 113 -1.96 24.65 -9.27
N GLU A 114 -1.41 25.82 -9.59
CA GLU A 114 -0.99 26.84 -8.61
C GLU A 114 -0.05 26.29 -7.51
N GLY A 115 0.82 25.34 -7.87
CA GLY A 115 1.79 24.75 -6.94
C GLY A 115 1.25 23.62 -6.05
N LEU A 116 0.00 23.24 -6.20
CA LEU A 116 -0.63 22.14 -5.47
C LEU A 116 -0.96 20.97 -6.41
N PRO A 117 -0.88 19.70 -5.95
CA PRO A 117 -1.36 18.56 -6.70
C PRO A 117 -2.84 18.74 -7.05
N HIS A 118 -3.17 18.56 -8.33
CA HIS A 118 -4.55 18.65 -8.78
C HIS A 118 -5.34 17.39 -8.42
N HIS A 119 -6.46 17.59 -7.74
CA HIS A 119 -7.39 16.52 -7.39
C HIS A 119 -8.65 16.62 -8.25
N ILE A 120 -9.18 15.46 -8.65
CA ILE A 120 -10.48 15.39 -9.33
C ILE A 120 -11.57 15.48 -8.27
N TYR A 121 -12.42 16.47 -8.40
CA TYR A 121 -13.65 16.58 -7.60
C TYR A 121 -14.76 15.83 -8.33
N LEU A 122 -15.34 14.83 -7.66
CA LEU A 122 -16.54 14.19 -8.15
C LEU A 122 -17.73 15.08 -7.81
N PRO A 123 -18.64 15.35 -8.77
CA PRO A 123 -19.84 16.10 -8.46
C PRO A 123 -20.68 15.34 -7.42
N GLU A 124 -21.28 16.07 -6.51
CA GLU A 124 -22.28 15.51 -5.60
C GLU A 124 -23.48 15.02 -6.43
N ALA A 125 -23.96 13.81 -6.14
CA ALA A 125 -25.08 13.19 -6.83
C ALA A 125 -26.42 13.78 -6.35
#